data_b57a4ff85a030352d83972f4a0a746a5
#
_entry.id   b57a4ff85a030352d83972f4a0a746a5
#
_cell.length_a   1.000
_cell.length_b   1.000
_cell.length_c   1.000
_cell.angle_alpha   90.00
_cell.angle_beta   90.00
_cell.angle_gamma   90.00
#
_symmetry.space_group_name_H-M   'P 1'
#
loop_
_entity.id
_entity.type
_entity.pdbx_description
1 polymer ?
#
loop_
_entity_poly.entity_id
_entity_poly.type
_entity_poly.pdbx_seq_one_letter_code
_entity_poly.pdbx_strand_id
1 'polypeptide(L)'
;VSCKFKTQYEELFFYLKNYINNNLLPIGDITKANGSANDFLKDYTSNIRNTNFSSIASGIFPTLGILGTFISIAFSMPDFSSGTSNALEKEITVLLGGVGTAFYVSIFGIFLSIWWTFFEKIGMSRFEHDTYIIKENTKSFFWTKVDIESIHIKSNIDNFAKMSDVFEKITSSNMMDNISTLIEKR
;
A
#
# COMPACT_ATOMS: atom_id res chain seq x y z
N VAL A 1 9.59 9.06 23.56
CA VAL A 1 8.63 8.50 22.57
C VAL A 1 7.93 9.63 21.83
N SER A 2 7.46 10.68 22.51
CA SER A 2 6.73 11.80 21.88
C SER A 2 7.56 12.61 20.86
N CYS A 3 8.87 12.78 21.07
CA CYS A 3 9.73 13.59 20.19
C CYS A 3 9.96 12.89 18.82
N LYS A 4 10.14 11.57 18.79
CA LYS A 4 10.32 10.80 17.54
C LYS A 4 9.06 10.81 16.67
N PHE A 5 7.88 10.75 17.27
CA PHE A 5 6.62 10.83 16.53
C PHE A 5 6.43 12.18 15.84
N LYS A 6 6.76 13.27 16.54
CA LYS A 6 6.66 14.63 15.98
C LYS A 6 7.54 14.81 14.74
N THR A 7 8.78 14.32 14.79
CA THR A 7 9.73 14.38 13.67
C THR A 7 9.22 13.59 12.45
N GLN A 8 8.59 12.44 12.68
CA GLN A 8 8.11 11.57 11.60
C GLN A 8 6.89 12.18 10.86
N TYR A 9 6.01 12.89 11.56
CA TYR A 9 4.92 13.63 10.92
C TYR A 9 5.42 14.86 10.15
N GLU A 10 6.46 15.55 10.64
CA GLU A 10 7.08 16.67 9.93
C GLU A 10 7.75 16.22 8.64
N GLU A 11 8.42 15.07 8.64
CA GLU A 11 8.99 14.47 7.43
C GLU A 11 7.91 14.07 6.42
N LEU A 12 6.87 13.38 6.86
CA LEU A 12 5.74 13.00 5.99
C LEU A 12 5.11 14.23 5.34
N PHE A 13 4.88 15.28 6.13
CA PHE A 13 4.30 16.54 5.64
C PHE A 13 5.21 17.23 4.63
N PHE A 14 6.51 17.22 4.85
CA PHE A 14 7.51 17.76 3.93
C PHE A 14 7.51 17.01 2.59
N TYR A 15 7.51 15.67 2.63
CA TYR A 15 7.43 14.84 1.41
C TYR A 15 6.12 15.03 0.67
N LEU A 16 4.99 15.11 1.38
CA LEU A 16 3.68 15.37 0.79
C LEU A 16 3.62 16.73 0.10
N LYS A 17 4.16 17.78 0.75
CA LYS A 17 4.24 19.12 0.17
C LYS A 17 5.08 19.14 -1.10
N ASN A 18 6.22 18.47 -1.09
CA ASN A 18 7.06 18.35 -2.28
C ASN A 18 6.36 17.56 -3.39
N TYR A 19 5.68 16.48 -3.05
CA TYR A 19 4.91 15.70 -4.03
C TYR A 19 3.81 16.54 -4.68
N ILE A 20 3.05 17.29 -3.90
CA ILE A 20 2.02 18.21 -4.41
C ILE A 20 2.64 19.24 -5.33
N ASN A 21 3.71 19.93 -4.89
CA ASN A 21 4.37 20.98 -5.67
C ASN A 21 4.94 20.47 -7.00
N ASN A 22 5.50 19.27 -7.01
CA ASN A 22 6.08 18.67 -8.23
C ASN A 22 5.03 18.18 -9.22
N ASN A 23 3.80 17.96 -8.77
CA ASN A 23 2.71 17.44 -9.60
C ASN A 23 1.59 18.46 -9.83
N LEU A 24 1.84 19.74 -9.60
CA LEU A 24 0.84 20.79 -9.84
C LEU A 24 0.44 20.84 -11.31
N LEU A 25 -0.84 20.71 -11.57
CA LEU A 25 -1.45 20.80 -12.90
C LEU A 25 -2.53 21.89 -12.90
N PRO A 26 -2.30 23.02 -13.60
CA PRO A 26 -3.32 24.03 -13.79
C PRO A 26 -4.31 23.56 -14.86
N ILE A 27 -5.61 23.57 -14.54
CA ILE A 27 -6.68 23.32 -15.49
C ILE A 27 -7.70 24.48 -15.37
N GLY A 28 -7.73 25.35 -16.36
CA GLY A 28 -8.49 26.62 -16.27
C GLY A 28 -7.90 27.53 -15.19
N ASP A 29 -8.76 28.05 -14.32
CA ASP A 29 -8.37 28.95 -13.23
C ASP A 29 -7.96 28.23 -11.94
N ILE A 30 -8.04 26.90 -11.91
CA ILE A 30 -7.80 26.10 -10.70
C ILE A 30 -6.52 25.30 -10.87
N THR A 31 -5.65 25.37 -9.85
CA THR A 31 -4.42 24.58 -9.79
C THR A 31 -4.52 23.57 -8.66
N LYS A 32 -4.49 22.28 -9.00
CA LYS A 32 -4.42 21.16 -8.04
C LYS A 32 -3.34 20.18 -8.48
N ALA A 33 -2.92 19.29 -7.57
CA ALA A 33 -1.94 18.27 -7.91
C ALA A 33 -2.57 17.17 -8.78
N ASN A 34 -1.85 16.78 -9.84
CA ASN A 34 -2.16 15.60 -10.61
C ASN A 34 -1.66 14.36 -9.87
N GLY A 35 -2.51 13.36 -9.69
CA GLY A 35 -2.18 12.15 -8.95
C GLY A 35 -3.19 11.89 -7.84
N SER A 36 -2.81 11.02 -6.93
CA SER A 36 -3.66 10.58 -5.84
C SER A 36 -2.88 10.56 -4.52
N ALA A 37 -3.52 10.99 -3.45
CA ALA A 37 -2.97 10.82 -2.10
C ALA A 37 -2.67 9.33 -1.79
N ASN A 38 -3.42 8.40 -2.40
CA ASN A 38 -3.15 6.97 -2.28
C ASN A 38 -1.81 6.55 -2.89
N ASP A 39 -1.48 7.07 -4.07
CA ASP A 39 -0.25 6.72 -4.77
C ASP A 39 0.95 7.24 -3.99
N PHE A 40 0.86 8.48 -3.50
CA PHE A 40 1.86 9.05 -2.61
C PHE A 40 2.04 8.23 -1.32
N LEU A 41 0.94 7.91 -0.62
CA LEU A 41 1.01 7.15 0.63
C LEU A 41 1.53 5.73 0.40
N LYS A 42 1.16 5.09 -0.69
CA LYS A 42 1.65 3.76 -1.06
C LYS A 42 3.16 3.78 -1.31
N ASP A 43 3.66 4.77 -2.05
CA ASP A 43 5.08 4.93 -2.33
C ASP A 43 5.87 5.26 -1.06
N TYR A 44 5.40 6.22 -0.28
CA TYR A 44 6.01 6.60 0.99
C TYR A 44 6.06 5.42 1.98
N THR A 45 4.98 4.67 2.11
CA THR A 45 4.90 3.54 3.04
C THR A 45 5.72 2.34 2.57
N SER A 46 5.81 2.09 1.26
CA SER A 46 6.65 1.03 0.71
C SER A 46 8.13 1.25 1.01
N ASN A 47 8.57 2.51 1.04
CA ASN A 47 9.95 2.89 1.34
C ASN A 47 10.29 2.78 2.84
N ILE A 48 9.34 3.08 3.72
CA ILE A 48 9.56 3.04 5.17
C ILE A 48 9.36 1.64 5.74
N ARG A 49 8.38 0.92 5.22
CA ARG A 49 7.99 -0.37 5.75
C ARG A 49 8.58 -1.50 4.91
N ASN A 50 9.46 -2.27 5.52
CA ASN A 50 9.86 -3.56 4.96
C ASN A 50 8.73 -4.59 5.14
N THR A 51 7.70 -4.50 4.29
CA THR A 51 6.51 -5.37 4.30
C THR A 51 6.87 -6.84 4.13
N ASN A 52 7.96 -7.12 3.43
CA ASN A 52 8.44 -8.48 3.21
C ASN A 52 8.86 -9.15 4.50
N PHE A 53 9.63 -8.46 5.37
CA PHE A 53 10.05 -9.03 6.64
C PHE A 53 8.87 -9.26 7.59
N SER A 54 7.95 -8.31 7.67
CA SER A 54 6.79 -8.40 8.55
C SER A 54 5.88 -9.58 8.21
N SER A 55 5.62 -9.82 6.93
CA SER A 55 4.76 -10.93 6.47
C SER A 55 5.43 -12.30 6.61
N ILE A 56 6.76 -12.37 6.45
CA ILE A 56 7.51 -13.63 6.54
C ILE A 56 7.75 -14.04 8.01
N ALA A 57 7.92 -13.09 8.92
CA ALA A 57 8.26 -13.36 10.31
C ALA A 57 7.26 -14.29 11.01
N SER A 58 5.96 -14.14 10.74
CA SER A 58 4.92 -15.01 11.30
C SER A 58 5.09 -16.49 10.92
N GLY A 59 5.61 -16.78 9.72
CA GLY A 59 5.89 -18.13 9.25
C GLY A 59 7.26 -18.67 9.69
N ILE A 60 8.24 -17.80 9.93
CA ILE A 60 9.59 -18.23 10.34
C ILE A 60 9.59 -18.82 11.76
N PHE A 61 8.84 -18.24 12.70
CA PHE A 61 8.84 -18.71 14.08
C PHE A 61 8.39 -20.17 14.25
N PRO A 62 7.27 -20.62 13.65
CA PRO A 62 6.90 -22.04 13.69
C PRO A 62 7.93 -22.94 13.00
N THR A 63 8.50 -22.49 11.89
CA THR A 63 9.52 -23.25 11.15
C THR A 63 10.77 -23.46 11.98
N LEU A 64 11.22 -22.41 12.70
CA LEU A 64 12.32 -22.52 13.66
C LEU A 64 11.95 -23.41 14.84
N GLY A 65 10.70 -23.40 15.29
CA GLY A 65 10.19 -24.34 16.29
C GLY A 65 10.33 -25.78 15.84
N ILE A 66 9.91 -26.10 14.62
CA ILE A 66 10.05 -27.46 14.03
C ILE A 66 11.52 -27.84 13.87
N LEU A 67 12.35 -26.93 13.34
CA LEU A 67 13.80 -27.18 13.23
C LEU A 67 14.42 -27.46 14.60
N GLY A 68 14.04 -26.73 15.64
CA GLY A 68 14.50 -26.93 17.00
C GLY A 68 14.08 -28.28 17.57
N THR A 69 12.89 -28.80 17.19
CA THR A 69 12.47 -30.16 17.59
C THR A 69 13.40 -31.24 17.02
N PHE A 70 13.74 -31.13 15.73
CA PHE A 70 14.68 -32.08 15.10
C PHE A 70 16.06 -32.02 15.74
N ILE A 71 16.56 -30.82 16.00
CA ILE A 71 17.85 -30.63 16.67
C ILE A 71 17.83 -31.23 18.07
N SER A 72 16.79 -30.98 18.88
CA SER A 72 16.67 -31.51 20.23
C SER A 72 16.67 -33.03 20.25
N ILE A 73 15.92 -33.68 19.35
CA ILE A 73 15.87 -35.13 19.25
C ILE A 73 17.23 -35.67 18.77
N ALA A 74 17.86 -35.03 17.78
CA ALA A 74 19.16 -35.48 17.27
C ALA A 74 20.25 -35.47 18.36
N PHE A 75 20.28 -34.41 19.19
CA PHE A 75 21.24 -34.36 20.32
C PHE A 75 20.93 -35.29 21.47
N SER A 76 19.68 -35.75 21.59
CA SER A 76 19.25 -36.66 22.66
C SER A 76 19.28 -38.12 22.24
N MET A 77 19.67 -38.40 20.99
CA MET A 77 19.70 -39.77 20.48
C MET A 77 20.86 -40.56 21.10
N PRO A 78 20.61 -41.60 21.87
CA PRO A 78 21.65 -42.41 22.49
C PRO A 78 22.24 -43.40 21.48
N ASP A 79 23.47 -43.87 21.72
CA ASP A 79 24.17 -44.79 20.82
C ASP A 79 23.64 -46.25 20.86
N PHE A 80 22.74 -46.60 21.75
CA PHE A 80 22.13 -47.95 21.95
C PHE A 80 23.11 -49.11 21.88
N SER A 81 24.38 -48.89 22.23
CA SER A 81 25.46 -49.86 22.09
C SER A 81 25.64 -50.75 23.34
N SER A 82 25.02 -50.36 24.43
CA SER A 82 25.18 -51.04 25.72
C SER A 82 24.13 -52.13 25.89
N GLY A 83 24.57 -53.40 25.85
CA GLY A 83 23.73 -54.61 25.95
C GLY A 83 23.17 -54.91 27.34
N THR A 84 23.23 -53.99 28.32
CA THR A 84 22.72 -54.22 29.68
C THR A 84 21.37 -53.49 29.90
N SER A 85 20.44 -54.19 30.58
CA SER A 85 19.07 -53.63 30.81
C SER A 85 19.07 -52.28 31.52
N ASN A 86 19.96 -52.03 32.49
CA ASN A 86 20.06 -50.78 33.22
C ASN A 86 20.61 -49.64 32.37
N ALA A 87 21.46 -49.90 31.37
CA ALA A 87 21.97 -48.92 30.45
C ALA A 87 20.88 -48.51 29.47
N LEU A 88 20.11 -49.47 28.97
CA LEU A 88 18.98 -49.21 28.07
C LEU A 88 17.91 -48.33 28.72
N GLU A 89 17.56 -48.56 29.99
CA GLU A 89 16.61 -47.75 30.74
C GLU A 89 17.08 -46.29 30.85
N LYS A 90 18.37 -46.08 31.12
CA LYS A 90 18.98 -44.75 31.19
C LYS A 90 18.96 -44.03 29.81
N GLU A 91 19.28 -44.78 28.74
CA GLU A 91 19.27 -44.25 27.37
C GLU A 91 17.86 -43.84 26.91
N ILE A 92 16.84 -44.65 27.26
CA ILE A 92 15.42 -44.31 27.00
C ILE A 92 15.02 -43.05 27.78
N THR A 93 15.46 -42.88 29.02
CA THR A 93 15.15 -41.71 29.84
C THR A 93 15.75 -40.45 29.21
N VAL A 94 16.98 -40.50 28.70
CA VAL A 94 17.62 -39.39 27.99
C VAL A 94 16.84 -39.04 26.70
N LEU A 95 16.46 -40.04 25.92
CA LEU A 95 15.67 -39.85 24.71
C LEU A 95 14.31 -39.19 25.01
N LEU A 96 13.58 -39.67 26.02
CA LEU A 96 12.31 -39.10 26.47
C LEU A 96 12.47 -37.64 26.94
N GLY A 97 13.56 -37.33 27.63
CA GLY A 97 13.91 -35.95 28.01
C GLY A 97 14.13 -35.05 26.79
N GLY A 98 14.81 -35.54 25.76
CA GLY A 98 15.01 -34.83 24.50
C GLY A 98 13.73 -34.57 23.71
N VAL A 99 12.84 -35.57 23.67
CA VAL A 99 11.51 -35.42 23.07
C VAL A 99 10.69 -34.41 23.85
N GLY A 100 10.74 -34.42 25.19
CA GLY A 100 10.08 -33.41 26.02
C GLY A 100 10.55 -31.99 25.72
N THR A 101 11.86 -31.76 25.64
CA THR A 101 12.44 -30.47 25.24
C THR A 101 12.03 -30.06 23.83
N ALA A 102 11.96 -31.00 22.89
CA ALA A 102 11.50 -30.74 21.54
C ALA A 102 10.07 -30.17 21.51
N PHE A 103 9.15 -30.73 22.29
CA PHE A 103 7.79 -30.19 22.41
C PHE A 103 7.75 -28.75 22.93
N TYR A 104 8.53 -28.42 23.96
CA TYR A 104 8.61 -27.07 24.49
C TYR A 104 9.10 -26.07 23.43
N VAL A 105 10.12 -26.43 22.66
CA VAL A 105 10.64 -25.58 21.58
C VAL A 105 9.58 -25.30 20.49
N SER A 106 8.82 -26.33 20.11
CA SER A 106 7.74 -26.19 19.15
C SER A 106 6.61 -25.29 19.66
N ILE A 107 6.16 -25.52 20.90
CA ILE A 107 5.14 -24.69 21.55
C ILE A 107 5.58 -23.23 21.61
N PHE A 108 6.85 -22.98 21.97
CA PHE A 108 7.40 -21.64 22.03
C PHE A 108 7.45 -20.96 20.65
N GLY A 109 7.84 -21.69 19.60
CA GLY A 109 7.82 -21.19 18.22
C GLY A 109 6.42 -20.78 17.75
N ILE A 110 5.40 -21.60 18.05
CA ILE A 110 3.99 -21.28 17.74
C ILE A 110 3.52 -20.07 18.55
N PHE A 111 3.84 -20.01 19.83
CA PHE A 111 3.47 -18.89 20.70
C PHE A 111 4.05 -17.57 20.16
N LEU A 112 5.33 -17.54 19.81
CA LEU A 112 5.97 -16.36 19.21
C LEU A 112 5.30 -15.94 17.90
N SER A 113 4.90 -16.90 17.06
CA SER A 113 4.18 -16.62 15.81
C SER A 113 2.84 -15.93 16.05
N ILE A 114 2.05 -16.46 16.99
CA ILE A 114 0.75 -15.87 17.35
C ILE A 114 0.94 -14.47 17.92
N TRP A 115 1.91 -14.31 18.84
CA TRP A 115 2.26 -13.05 19.46
C TRP A 115 2.66 -12.00 18.40
N TRP A 116 3.56 -12.37 17.48
CA TRP A 116 3.96 -11.49 16.38
C TRP A 116 2.78 -11.06 15.53
N THR A 117 1.97 -12.02 15.08
CA THR A 117 0.80 -11.76 14.24
C THR A 117 -0.19 -10.81 14.92
N PHE A 118 -0.40 -10.99 16.23
CA PHE A 118 -1.29 -10.11 17.01
C PHE A 118 -0.80 -8.66 17.02
N PHE A 119 0.48 -8.44 17.32
CA PHE A 119 1.04 -7.07 17.32
C PHE A 119 1.11 -6.46 15.93
N GLU A 120 1.44 -7.25 14.93
CA GLU A 120 1.43 -6.80 13.53
C GLU A 120 0.03 -6.34 13.11
N LYS A 121 -1.00 -7.10 13.42
CA LYS A 121 -2.39 -6.74 13.09
C LYS A 121 -2.85 -5.46 13.78
N ILE A 122 -2.54 -5.29 15.05
CA ILE A 122 -2.87 -4.05 15.78
C ILE A 122 -2.12 -2.85 15.18
N GLY A 123 -0.83 -3.01 14.91
CA GLY A 123 -0.03 -1.95 14.28
C GLY A 123 -0.56 -1.57 12.91
N MET A 124 -0.93 -2.57 12.09
CA MET A 124 -1.48 -2.36 10.76
C MET A 124 -2.82 -1.62 10.80
N SER A 125 -3.72 -2.01 11.68
CA SER A 125 -5.04 -1.37 11.82
C SER A 125 -4.93 0.12 12.18
N ARG A 126 -4.02 0.48 13.09
CA ARG A 126 -3.76 1.90 13.42
C ARG A 126 -3.18 2.66 12.24
N PHE A 127 -2.22 2.06 11.56
CA PHE A 127 -1.59 2.66 10.40
C PHE A 127 -2.59 2.90 9.25
N GLU A 128 -3.47 1.94 8.95
CA GLU A 128 -4.54 2.09 7.96
C GLU A 128 -5.53 3.21 8.33
N HIS A 129 -5.86 3.33 9.61
CA HIS A 129 -6.71 4.42 10.11
C HIS A 129 -6.05 5.79 9.91
N ASP A 130 -4.77 5.94 10.27
CA ASP A 130 -4.05 7.20 10.13
C ASP A 130 -3.87 7.60 8.65
N THR A 131 -3.58 6.63 7.77
CA THR A 131 -3.49 6.88 6.32
C THR A 131 -4.84 7.27 5.72
N TYR A 132 -5.94 6.70 6.21
CA TYR A 132 -7.28 7.10 5.79
C TYR A 132 -7.60 8.56 6.16
N ILE A 133 -7.26 8.99 7.37
CA ILE A 133 -7.45 10.38 7.80
C ILE A 133 -6.62 11.35 6.93
N ILE A 134 -5.36 11.02 6.66
CA ILE A 134 -4.48 11.84 5.81
C ILE A 134 -5.07 11.94 4.40
N LYS A 135 -5.51 10.82 3.84
CA LYS A 135 -6.14 10.77 2.52
C LYS A 135 -7.37 11.68 2.43
N GLU A 136 -8.28 11.59 3.40
CA GLU A 136 -9.51 12.38 3.38
C GLU A 136 -9.22 13.87 3.52
N ASN A 137 -8.30 14.25 4.41
CA ASN A 137 -7.90 15.64 4.61
C ASN A 137 -7.14 16.24 3.41
N THR A 138 -6.46 15.42 2.63
CA THR A 138 -5.66 15.89 1.47
C THR A 138 -6.39 15.78 0.14
N LYS A 139 -7.55 15.15 0.11
CA LYS A 139 -8.35 14.93 -1.11
C LYS A 139 -8.63 16.20 -1.90
N SER A 140 -8.85 17.33 -1.23
CA SER A 140 -9.13 18.62 -1.85
C SER A 140 -7.94 19.19 -2.65
N PHE A 141 -6.72 18.78 -2.38
CA PHE A 141 -5.51 19.24 -3.07
C PHE A 141 -5.24 18.49 -4.39
N PHE A 142 -5.93 17.39 -4.61
CA PHE A 142 -5.74 16.55 -5.80
C PHE A 142 -6.91 16.65 -6.77
N TRP A 143 -6.61 16.54 -8.06
CA TRP A 143 -7.63 16.39 -9.09
C TRP A 143 -8.32 15.03 -8.97
N THR A 144 -9.63 15.03 -8.84
CA THR A 144 -10.41 13.78 -8.94
C THR A 144 -10.77 13.51 -10.40
N LYS A 145 -11.00 12.25 -10.76
CA LYS A 145 -11.49 11.90 -12.11
C LYS A 145 -12.76 12.68 -12.47
N VAL A 146 -13.65 12.83 -11.50
CA VAL A 146 -14.92 13.56 -11.66
C VAL A 146 -14.68 15.04 -11.94
N ASP A 147 -13.72 15.67 -11.25
CA ASP A 147 -13.36 17.08 -11.49
C ASP A 147 -12.85 17.27 -12.92
N ILE A 148 -11.92 16.41 -13.35
CA ILE A 148 -11.33 16.48 -14.70
C ILE A 148 -12.41 16.24 -15.77
N GLU A 149 -13.23 15.23 -15.59
CA GLU A 149 -14.30 14.87 -16.51
C GLU A 149 -15.34 16.00 -16.63
N SER A 150 -15.72 16.61 -15.50
CA SER A 150 -16.66 17.74 -15.49
C SER A 150 -16.11 18.97 -16.26
N ILE A 151 -14.79 19.24 -16.13
CA ILE A 151 -14.14 20.33 -16.88
C ILE A 151 -14.09 20.01 -18.37
N HIS A 152 -13.76 18.77 -18.74
CA HIS A 152 -13.78 18.35 -20.15
C HIS A 152 -15.17 18.44 -20.77
N ILE A 153 -16.21 18.00 -20.06
CA ILE A 153 -17.60 18.11 -20.52
C ILE A 153 -17.97 19.58 -20.71
N LYS A 154 -17.67 20.44 -19.74
CA LYS A 154 -17.95 21.89 -19.84
C LYS A 154 -17.22 22.53 -21.02
N SER A 155 -15.93 22.22 -21.18
CA SER A 155 -15.14 22.71 -22.32
C SER A 155 -15.70 22.24 -23.67
N ASN A 156 -16.16 21.01 -23.76
CA ASN A 156 -16.80 20.48 -24.96
C ASN A 156 -18.12 21.21 -25.25
N ILE A 157 -18.97 21.43 -24.25
CA ILE A 157 -20.22 22.17 -24.39
C ILE A 157 -19.94 23.61 -24.89
N ASP A 158 -18.96 24.29 -24.31
CA ASP A 158 -18.56 25.64 -24.73
C ASP A 158 -18.04 25.65 -26.19
N ASN A 159 -17.28 24.64 -26.59
CA ASN A 159 -16.79 24.49 -27.95
C ASN A 159 -17.95 24.22 -28.95
N PHE A 160 -18.90 23.36 -28.55
CA PHE A 160 -20.10 23.12 -29.35
C PHE A 160 -20.95 24.39 -29.51
N ALA A 161 -21.13 25.18 -28.43
CA ALA A 161 -21.85 26.45 -28.49
C ALA A 161 -21.18 27.45 -29.45
N LYS A 162 -19.84 27.58 -29.35
CA LYS A 162 -19.07 28.43 -30.30
C LYS A 162 -19.19 27.96 -31.73
N MET A 163 -19.13 26.63 -31.95
CA MET A 163 -19.28 26.04 -33.28
C MET A 163 -20.69 26.30 -33.85
N SER A 164 -21.72 26.17 -33.01
CA SER A 164 -23.11 26.50 -33.37
C SER A 164 -23.27 27.97 -33.77
N ASP A 165 -22.68 28.90 -33.01
CA ASP A 165 -22.69 30.35 -33.32
C ASP A 165 -21.98 30.63 -34.66
N VAL A 166 -20.87 29.95 -34.95
CA VAL A 166 -20.18 30.05 -36.24
C VAL A 166 -21.04 29.51 -37.38
N PHE A 167 -21.71 28.35 -37.20
CA PHE A 167 -22.63 27.80 -38.19
C PHE A 167 -23.81 28.73 -38.44
N GLU A 168 -24.40 29.30 -37.40
CA GLU A 168 -25.49 30.28 -37.53
C GLU A 168 -25.05 31.49 -38.32
N LYS A 169 -23.86 32.04 -38.07
CA LYS A 169 -23.27 33.14 -38.82
C LYS A 169 -23.00 32.82 -40.30
N ILE A 170 -22.56 31.58 -40.58
CA ILE A 170 -22.32 31.11 -41.96
C ILE A 170 -23.67 30.92 -42.70
N THR A 171 -24.68 30.39 -42.00
CA THR A 171 -25.99 30.10 -42.55
C THR A 171 -26.90 31.35 -42.59
N SER A 172 -26.52 32.40 -41.86
CA SER A 172 -27.28 33.66 -41.87
C SER A 172 -27.36 34.24 -43.29
N SER A 173 -28.51 34.78 -43.62
CA SER A 173 -28.97 35.27 -44.93
C SER A 173 -27.93 36.05 -45.74
N ASN A 174 -27.08 36.84 -45.07
CA ASN A 174 -26.11 37.70 -45.74
C ASN A 174 -24.99 36.93 -46.46
N MET A 175 -24.65 35.73 -46.09
CA MET A 175 -23.61 34.95 -46.79
C MET A 175 -24.20 34.18 -47.97
N MET A 176 -25.42 33.69 -47.85
CA MET A 176 -26.17 33.06 -48.95
C MET A 176 -26.47 34.09 -50.03
N ASP A 177 -26.87 35.34 -49.70
CA ASP A 177 -27.10 36.41 -50.64
C ASP A 177 -25.82 36.84 -51.36
N ASN A 178 -24.67 36.87 -50.66
CA ASN A 178 -23.40 37.17 -51.30
C ASN A 178 -22.93 36.07 -52.26
N ILE A 179 -23.19 34.79 -51.94
CA ILE A 179 -22.87 33.67 -52.82
C ILE A 179 -23.80 33.64 -54.04
N SER A 180 -25.12 33.90 -53.87
CA SER A 180 -26.05 33.98 -55.00
C SER A 180 -25.72 35.14 -55.95
N THR A 181 -25.35 36.28 -55.40
CA THR A 181 -24.92 37.44 -56.25
C THR A 181 -23.60 37.19 -56.95
N LEU A 182 -22.69 36.41 -56.40
CA LEU A 182 -21.44 36.02 -57.07
C LEU A 182 -21.70 34.98 -58.18
N ILE A 183 -22.70 34.10 -58.01
CA ILE A 183 -23.07 33.11 -59.02
C ILE A 183 -23.82 33.77 -60.16
N GLU A 184 -24.70 34.73 -59.91
CA GLU A 184 -25.41 35.48 -60.95
C GLU A 184 -24.52 36.38 -61.80
N LYS A 185 -23.34 36.77 -61.29
CA LYS A 185 -22.37 37.63 -62.02
C LYS A 185 -21.45 36.86 -62.97
N ARG A 186 -21.62 35.56 -63.12
CA ARG A 186 -20.78 34.69 -63.93
C ARG A 186 -21.57 34.11 -65.11
#